data_d864bfb9852268ffb613edb20e69c9f4
#
_entry.id   d864bfb9852268ffb613edb20e69c9f4
#
_cell.length_a   1.000
_cell.length_b   1.000
_cell.length_c   1.000
_cell.angle_alpha   90.00
_cell.angle_beta   90.00
_cell.angle_gamma   90.00
#
_symmetry.space_group_name_H-M   'P 1'
#
loop_
_entity.id
_entity.type
_entity.pdbx_description
1 polymer ?
#
loop_
_entity_poly.entity_id
_entity_poly.type
_entity_poly.pdbx_seq_one_letter_code
_entity_poly.pdbx_strand_id
1 'polypeptide(L)'
;MQSVFLTPEQVSFMKQAAEEALPGMIAGDGEPFGAVIVKDGKVVTSGHNMVMKTFDPTAHAEITVIREASKILKRINLSDCEMYSSCEPCPMCLGAIQWTRMKKVYYGCSAKDYEEIKGTSFTEHKIEIMQMEREMCMSIFIKWKELGNKTQH
;
A
#
# COMPACT_ATOMS: atom_id res chain seq x y z
N MET A 1 -6.11 15.49 -22.22
CA MET A 1 -5.32 14.35 -21.68
C MET A 1 -3.85 14.65 -21.92
N GLN A 2 -3.09 14.85 -20.88
CA GLN A 2 -1.64 14.88 -21.03
C GLN A 2 -1.19 13.46 -21.34
N SER A 3 -0.57 13.25 -22.50
CA SER A 3 0.10 12.00 -22.86
C SER A 3 1.29 11.85 -21.91
N VAL A 4 1.15 10.97 -20.91
CA VAL A 4 2.26 10.63 -20.02
C VAL A 4 3.18 9.70 -20.79
N PHE A 5 4.31 10.23 -21.27
CA PHE A 5 5.34 9.40 -21.87
C PHE A 5 6.05 8.64 -20.74
N LEU A 6 5.75 7.35 -20.65
CA LEU A 6 6.43 6.46 -19.71
C LEU A 6 7.82 6.08 -20.25
N THR A 7 8.80 6.04 -19.37
CA THR A 7 10.14 5.56 -19.76
C THR A 7 10.15 4.02 -19.86
N PRO A 8 11.09 3.42 -20.61
CA PRO A 8 11.25 1.96 -20.67
C PRO A 8 11.45 1.35 -19.27
N GLU A 9 12.13 2.03 -18.36
CA GLU A 9 12.34 1.60 -16.98
C GLU A 9 11.02 1.55 -16.21
N GLN A 10 10.19 2.56 -16.37
CA GLN A 10 8.85 2.59 -15.73
C GLN A 10 7.97 1.45 -16.23
N VAL A 11 8.00 1.15 -17.51
CA VAL A 11 7.29 0.00 -18.09
C VAL A 11 7.83 -1.31 -17.50
N SER A 12 9.15 -1.44 -17.34
CA SER A 12 9.78 -2.61 -16.71
C SER A 12 9.33 -2.80 -15.24
N PHE A 13 9.22 -1.72 -14.46
CA PHE A 13 8.75 -1.80 -13.08
C PHE A 13 7.28 -2.23 -13.00
N MET A 14 6.43 -1.73 -13.88
CA MET A 14 5.04 -2.18 -13.95
C MET A 14 4.94 -3.65 -14.36
N LYS A 15 5.79 -4.09 -15.29
CA LYS A 15 5.88 -5.50 -15.66
C LYS A 15 6.24 -6.38 -14.46
N GLN A 16 7.21 -5.98 -13.65
CA GLN A 16 7.57 -6.70 -12.42
C GLN A 16 6.39 -6.76 -11.42
N ALA A 17 5.65 -5.66 -11.25
CA ALA A 17 4.45 -5.67 -10.41
C ALA A 17 3.40 -6.67 -10.92
N ALA A 18 3.16 -6.71 -12.21
CA ALA A 18 2.24 -7.67 -12.82
C ALA A 18 2.74 -9.12 -12.69
N GLU A 19 4.04 -9.35 -12.85
CA GLU A 19 4.65 -10.67 -12.71
C GLU A 19 4.59 -11.21 -11.27
N GLU A 20 4.56 -10.37 -10.25
CA GLU A 20 4.37 -10.78 -8.85
C GLU A 20 2.95 -11.32 -8.59
N ALA A 21 1.95 -10.80 -9.28
CA ALA A 21 0.55 -11.09 -9.01
C ALA A 21 0.20 -12.58 -9.25
N LEU A 22 0.66 -13.17 -10.33
CA LEU A 22 0.24 -14.53 -10.76
C LEU A 22 0.82 -15.63 -9.88
N PRO A 23 2.12 -15.69 -9.57
CA PRO A 23 2.67 -16.70 -8.69
C PRO A 23 2.05 -16.72 -7.29
N GLY A 24 1.79 -15.55 -6.71
CA GLY A 24 1.13 -15.43 -5.41
C GLY A 24 -0.29 -15.98 -5.41
N MET A 25 -1.06 -15.69 -6.44
CA MET A 25 -2.40 -16.25 -6.62
C MET A 25 -2.36 -17.77 -6.79
N ILE A 26 -1.47 -18.29 -7.62
CA ILE A 26 -1.32 -19.74 -7.85
C ILE A 26 -0.92 -20.46 -6.57
N ALA A 27 -0.05 -19.86 -5.76
CA ALA A 27 0.36 -20.38 -4.46
C ALA A 27 -0.76 -20.34 -3.40
N GLY A 28 -1.86 -19.65 -3.67
CA GLY A 28 -2.95 -19.46 -2.70
C GLY A 28 -2.66 -18.39 -1.65
N ASP A 29 -1.68 -17.53 -1.86
CA ASP A 29 -1.30 -16.46 -0.93
C ASP A 29 -2.36 -15.36 -0.84
N GLY A 30 -3.08 -15.11 -1.93
CA GLY A 30 -4.14 -14.13 -2.02
C GLY A 30 -4.65 -13.92 -3.45
N GLU A 31 -5.42 -12.86 -3.66
CA GLU A 31 -5.91 -12.47 -4.98
C GLU A 31 -4.76 -11.96 -5.88
N PRO A 32 -4.94 -11.88 -7.22
CA PRO A 32 -3.87 -11.63 -8.19
C PRO A 32 -3.45 -10.15 -8.24
N PHE A 33 -2.82 -9.68 -7.21
CA PHE A 33 -2.29 -8.32 -7.11
C PHE A 33 -0.79 -8.33 -6.79
N GLY A 34 -0.05 -7.47 -7.47
CA GLY A 34 1.38 -7.29 -7.24
C GLY A 34 1.76 -5.82 -7.17
N ALA A 35 2.84 -5.53 -6.49
CA ALA A 35 3.36 -4.17 -6.35
C ALA A 35 4.89 -4.15 -6.27
N VAL A 36 5.47 -3.02 -6.65
CA VAL A 36 6.91 -2.76 -6.59
C VAL A 36 7.14 -1.37 -6.02
N ILE A 37 8.10 -1.22 -5.12
CA ILE A 37 8.60 0.09 -4.67
C ILE A 37 9.99 0.31 -5.25
N VAL A 38 10.18 1.49 -5.85
CA VAL A 38 11.39 1.93 -6.54
C VAL A 38 11.95 3.18 -5.88
N LYS A 39 13.27 3.24 -5.74
CA LYS A 39 14.01 4.42 -5.28
C LYS A 39 15.20 4.64 -6.19
N ASP A 40 15.37 5.87 -6.68
CA ASP A 40 16.49 6.25 -7.57
C ASP A 40 16.66 5.29 -8.76
N GLY A 41 15.55 4.92 -9.41
CA GLY A 41 15.54 4.02 -10.56
C GLY A 41 15.88 2.55 -10.25
N LYS A 42 15.91 2.15 -8.98
CA LYS A 42 16.18 0.77 -8.54
C LYS A 42 15.05 0.22 -7.72
N VAL A 43 14.72 -1.04 -7.93
CA VAL A 43 13.74 -1.78 -7.13
C VAL A 43 14.25 -1.94 -5.70
N VAL A 44 13.50 -1.43 -4.74
CA VAL A 44 13.73 -1.68 -3.31
C VAL A 44 13.16 -3.02 -2.91
N THR A 45 11.92 -3.28 -3.30
CA THR A 45 11.22 -4.52 -3.03
C THR A 45 10.06 -4.72 -3.99
N SER A 46 9.68 -5.97 -4.20
CA SER A 46 8.47 -6.39 -4.90
C SER A 46 7.68 -7.37 -4.05
N GLY A 47 6.39 -7.48 -4.29
CA GLY A 47 5.55 -8.40 -3.54
C GLY A 47 4.14 -8.49 -4.10
N HIS A 48 3.36 -9.36 -3.50
CA HIS A 48 1.99 -9.65 -3.91
C HIS A 48 1.06 -9.70 -2.70
N ASN A 49 -0.23 -9.85 -2.97
CA ASN A 49 -1.25 -10.00 -1.96
C ASN A 49 -0.99 -11.23 -1.09
N MET A 50 -0.92 -11.04 0.23
CA MET A 50 -0.61 -12.05 1.24
C MET A 50 -1.76 -12.30 2.21
N VAL A 51 -2.96 -11.79 1.92
CA VAL A 51 -4.12 -11.84 2.81
C VAL A 51 -4.43 -13.26 3.29
N MET A 52 -4.47 -14.22 2.37
CA MET A 52 -4.82 -15.60 2.70
C MET A 52 -3.69 -16.31 3.44
N LYS A 53 -2.44 -16.09 3.03
CA LYS A 53 -1.27 -16.72 3.64
C LYS A 53 -1.02 -16.27 5.07
N THR A 54 -1.25 -14.99 5.35
CA THR A 54 -0.94 -14.39 6.66
C THR A 54 -2.15 -14.25 7.57
N PHE A 55 -3.35 -14.58 7.09
CA PHE A 55 -4.62 -14.32 7.79
C PHE A 55 -4.76 -12.85 8.21
N ASP A 56 -4.25 -11.94 7.38
CA ASP A 56 -4.29 -10.50 7.58
C ASP A 56 -5.09 -9.84 6.45
N PRO A 57 -6.33 -9.36 6.72
CA PRO A 57 -7.17 -8.76 5.67
C PRO A 57 -6.58 -7.46 5.09
N THR A 58 -5.59 -6.88 5.75
CA THR A 58 -4.91 -5.67 5.28
C THR A 58 -3.67 -5.95 4.43
N ALA A 59 -3.22 -7.20 4.33
CA ALA A 59 -1.99 -7.57 3.63
C ALA A 59 -2.13 -7.57 2.09
N HIS A 60 -2.71 -6.49 1.54
CA HIS A 60 -2.69 -6.22 0.11
C HIS A 60 -1.24 -6.07 -0.40
N ALA A 61 -1.03 -6.19 -1.70
CA ALA A 61 0.30 -6.10 -2.29
C ALA A 61 1.01 -4.78 -1.92
N GLU A 62 0.28 -3.66 -1.96
CA GLU A 62 0.80 -2.33 -1.62
C GLU A 62 1.24 -2.26 -0.15
N ILE A 63 0.42 -2.78 0.77
CA ILE A 63 0.74 -2.83 2.20
C ILE A 63 1.96 -3.70 2.44
N THR A 64 2.03 -4.85 1.77
CA THR A 64 3.14 -5.80 1.87
C THR A 64 4.45 -5.14 1.48
N VAL A 65 4.51 -4.45 0.33
CA VAL A 65 5.74 -3.79 -0.13
C VAL A 65 6.09 -2.54 0.69
N ILE A 66 5.11 -1.80 1.22
CA ILE A 66 5.36 -0.68 2.15
C ILE A 66 6.07 -1.17 3.40
N ARG A 67 5.56 -2.22 4.03
CA ARG A 67 6.17 -2.80 5.23
C ARG A 67 7.59 -3.28 4.98
N GLU A 68 7.80 -3.96 3.86
CA GLU A 68 9.11 -4.48 3.51
C GLU A 68 10.11 -3.36 3.15
N ALA A 69 9.70 -2.38 2.33
CA ALA A 69 10.54 -1.24 1.97
C ALA A 69 10.97 -0.43 3.22
N SER A 70 10.05 -0.22 4.16
CA SER A 70 10.35 0.48 5.42
C SER A 70 11.38 -0.26 6.26
N LYS A 71 11.30 -1.61 6.30
CA LYS A 71 12.30 -2.45 6.97
C LYS A 71 13.67 -2.39 6.29
N ILE A 72 13.70 -2.55 4.97
CA ILE A 72 14.94 -2.52 4.17
C ILE A 72 15.64 -1.16 4.32
N LEU A 73 14.88 -0.07 4.18
CA LEU A 73 15.41 1.29 4.24
C LEU A 73 15.57 1.82 5.69
N LYS A 74 15.05 1.08 6.68
CA LYS A 74 15.07 1.43 8.12
C LYS A 74 14.51 2.83 8.41
N ARG A 75 13.39 3.16 7.76
CA ARG A 75 12.71 4.46 7.92
C ARG A 75 11.22 4.37 7.57
N ILE A 76 10.46 5.33 8.06
CA ILE A 76 9.01 5.45 7.83
C ILE A 76 8.66 6.43 6.70
N ASN A 77 9.52 7.40 6.43
CA ASN A 77 9.34 8.35 5.34
C ASN A 77 9.93 7.79 4.04
N LEU A 78 9.07 7.54 3.05
CA LEU A 78 9.40 7.01 1.74
C LEU A 78 9.13 8.04 0.62
N SER A 79 9.26 9.34 0.93
CA SER A 79 8.94 10.44 0.00
C SER A 79 9.79 10.48 -1.27
N ASP A 80 10.94 9.82 -1.27
CA ASP A 80 11.84 9.65 -2.40
C ASP A 80 11.64 8.33 -3.15
N CYS A 81 10.61 7.56 -2.79
CA CYS A 81 10.22 6.33 -3.46
C CYS A 81 9.00 6.54 -4.35
N GLU A 82 8.84 5.63 -5.31
CA GLU A 82 7.66 5.50 -6.18
C GLU A 82 7.10 4.09 -6.06
N MET A 83 5.79 3.96 -6.20
CA MET A 83 5.11 2.67 -6.23
C MET A 83 4.55 2.36 -7.61
N TYR A 84 4.67 1.12 -8.01
CA TYR A 84 4.02 0.53 -9.18
C TYR A 84 3.10 -0.59 -8.69
N SER A 85 1.81 -0.46 -8.94
CA SER A 85 0.79 -1.42 -8.53
C SER A 85 0.09 -1.99 -9.76
N SER A 86 -0.09 -3.30 -9.83
CA SER A 86 -0.75 -3.96 -10.96
C SER A 86 -2.22 -3.54 -11.12
N CYS A 87 -2.85 -3.09 -10.04
CA CYS A 87 -4.21 -2.55 -10.04
C CYS A 87 -4.26 -1.25 -9.24
N GLU A 88 -5.24 -0.42 -9.54
CA GLU A 88 -5.52 0.82 -8.82
C GLU A 88 -5.64 0.56 -7.31
N PRO A 89 -4.85 1.24 -6.46
CA PRO A 89 -4.91 1.06 -5.02
C PRO A 89 -6.30 1.36 -4.45
N CYS A 90 -6.80 0.48 -3.61
CA CYS A 90 -8.05 0.70 -2.88
C CYS A 90 -7.90 1.85 -1.85
N PRO A 91 -9.01 2.36 -1.28
CA PRO A 91 -8.94 3.44 -0.29
C PRO A 91 -8.04 3.15 0.92
N MET A 92 -7.99 1.91 1.41
CA MET A 92 -7.09 1.51 2.49
C MET A 92 -5.62 1.67 2.10
N CYS A 93 -5.26 1.17 0.91
CA CYS A 93 -3.90 1.25 0.40
C CYS A 93 -3.49 2.69 0.09
N LEU A 94 -4.39 3.51 -0.48
CA LEU A 94 -4.14 4.94 -0.69
C LEU A 94 -3.87 5.66 0.63
N GLY A 95 -4.63 5.36 1.69
CA GLY A 95 -4.38 5.88 3.03
C GLY A 95 -3.00 5.50 3.53
N ALA A 96 -2.61 4.24 3.40
CA ALA A 96 -1.29 3.76 3.79
C ALA A 96 -0.16 4.45 2.99
N ILE A 97 -0.34 4.61 1.68
CA ILE A 97 0.63 5.30 0.81
C ILE A 97 0.81 6.77 1.25
N GLN A 98 -0.26 7.45 1.59
CA GLN A 98 -0.20 8.82 2.12
C GLN A 98 0.65 8.91 3.41
N TRP A 99 0.53 7.94 4.30
CA TRP A 99 1.33 7.87 5.52
C TRP A 99 2.83 7.70 5.26
N THR A 100 3.21 7.05 4.16
CA THR A 100 4.62 6.93 3.75
C THR A 100 5.21 8.22 3.17
N ARG A 101 4.38 9.22 2.86
CA ARG A 101 4.75 10.44 2.15
C ARG A 101 5.18 10.24 0.68
N MET A 102 5.00 9.06 0.10
CA MET A 102 5.20 8.85 -1.33
C MET A 102 4.36 9.83 -2.15
N LYS A 103 4.95 10.36 -3.24
CA LYS A 103 4.31 11.37 -4.08
C LYS A 103 3.81 10.83 -5.41
N LYS A 104 4.24 9.62 -5.78
CA LYS A 104 3.89 9.01 -7.06
C LYS A 104 3.53 7.56 -6.90
N VAL A 105 2.38 7.22 -7.47
CA VAL A 105 1.91 5.85 -7.63
C VAL A 105 1.46 5.67 -9.07
N TYR A 106 1.97 4.65 -9.70
CA TYR A 106 1.54 4.21 -11.02
C TYR A 106 0.72 2.94 -10.86
N TYR A 107 -0.36 2.80 -11.61
CA TYR A 107 -1.16 1.57 -11.58
C TYR A 107 -1.50 1.09 -12.99
N GLY A 108 -1.71 -0.22 -13.11
CA GLY A 108 -2.06 -0.88 -14.37
C GLY A 108 -3.57 -0.87 -14.61
N CYS A 109 -4.27 -1.91 -14.13
CA CYS A 109 -5.72 -2.01 -14.24
C CYS A 109 -6.41 -1.02 -13.31
N SER A 110 -7.58 -0.53 -13.73
CA SER A 110 -8.44 0.27 -12.85
C SER A 110 -9.23 -0.60 -11.87
N ALA A 111 -9.78 0.02 -10.83
CA ALA A 111 -10.72 -0.65 -9.93
C ALA A 111 -11.93 -1.21 -10.69
N LYS A 112 -12.40 -0.48 -11.70
CA LYS A 112 -13.50 -0.90 -12.56
C LYS A 112 -13.16 -2.16 -13.36
N ASP A 113 -11.96 -2.27 -13.93
CA ASP A 113 -11.51 -3.47 -14.64
C ASP A 113 -11.56 -4.69 -13.73
N TYR A 114 -11.12 -4.54 -12.49
CA TYR A 114 -11.17 -5.61 -11.47
C TYR A 114 -12.61 -6.01 -11.12
N GLU A 115 -13.48 -5.04 -10.90
CA GLU A 115 -14.89 -5.27 -10.57
C GLU A 115 -15.63 -6.03 -11.70
N GLU A 116 -15.35 -5.66 -12.96
CA GLU A 116 -15.93 -6.33 -14.13
C GLU A 116 -15.54 -7.81 -14.21
N ILE A 117 -14.30 -8.15 -13.85
CA ILE A 117 -13.81 -9.54 -13.88
C ILE A 117 -14.30 -10.34 -12.66
N LYS A 118 -14.26 -9.74 -11.48
CA LYS A 118 -14.67 -10.40 -10.22
C LYS A 118 -16.19 -10.56 -10.11
N GLY A 119 -16.95 -9.67 -10.74
CA GLY A 119 -18.42 -9.63 -10.66
C GLY A 119 -18.95 -8.99 -9.37
N THR A 120 -18.09 -8.48 -8.50
CA THR A 120 -18.44 -7.79 -7.26
C THR A 120 -17.53 -6.60 -7.02
N SER A 121 -18.08 -5.51 -6.51
CA SER A 121 -17.31 -4.38 -6.02
C SER A 121 -17.07 -4.48 -4.52
N PHE A 122 -16.10 -3.71 -4.03
CA PHE A 122 -15.96 -3.51 -2.60
C PHE A 122 -17.20 -2.80 -2.06
N THR A 123 -17.85 -3.42 -1.09
CA THR A 123 -19.01 -2.82 -0.41
C THR A 123 -18.56 -2.27 0.93
N GLU A 124 -18.75 -0.98 1.12
CA GLU A 124 -18.52 -0.36 2.42
C GLU A 124 -19.50 -0.91 3.44
N HIS A 125 -18.98 -1.36 4.57
CA HIS A 125 -19.78 -1.76 5.72
C HIS A 125 -19.92 -0.57 6.65
N LYS A 126 -21.15 -0.37 7.13
CA LYS A 126 -21.39 0.63 8.16
C LYS A 126 -20.77 0.16 9.48
N ILE A 127 -19.84 0.96 9.99
CA ILE A 127 -19.18 0.72 11.27
C ILE A 127 -19.74 1.70 12.28
N GLU A 128 -20.20 1.22 13.41
CA GLU A 128 -20.53 2.10 14.55
C GLU A 128 -19.25 2.54 15.24
N ILE A 129 -19.09 3.85 15.38
CA ILE A 129 -17.94 4.46 16.04
C ILE A 129 -18.46 5.27 17.22
N MET A 130 -18.01 4.93 18.42
CA MET A 130 -18.42 5.60 19.66
C MET A 130 -17.21 6.08 20.43
N GLN A 131 -17.28 7.30 20.93
CA GLN A 131 -16.26 7.84 21.83
C GLN A 131 -16.61 7.47 23.28
N MET A 132 -15.61 6.99 24.03
CA MET A 132 -15.74 6.74 25.47
C MET A 132 -14.42 7.04 26.19
N GLU A 133 -14.51 7.33 27.49
CA GLU A 133 -13.35 7.54 28.38
C GLU A 133 -12.31 8.55 27.83
N ARG A 134 -12.77 9.62 27.20
CA ARG A 134 -11.92 10.63 26.57
C ARG A 134 -10.86 11.20 27.52
N GLU A 135 -11.24 11.54 28.76
CA GLU A 135 -10.33 12.17 29.73
C GLU A 135 -9.20 11.21 30.14
N MET A 136 -9.51 9.94 30.34
CA MET A 136 -8.51 8.92 30.62
C MET A 136 -7.52 8.79 29.46
N CYS A 137 -8.00 8.73 28.22
CA CYS A 137 -7.15 8.63 27.03
C CYS A 137 -6.34 9.92 26.79
N MET A 138 -6.91 11.10 27.08
CA MET A 138 -6.21 12.38 26.96
C MET A 138 -5.00 12.47 27.90
N SER A 139 -5.04 11.82 29.06
CA SER A 139 -3.90 11.81 29.99
C SER A 139 -2.64 11.21 29.34
N ILE A 140 -2.78 10.26 28.41
CA ILE A 140 -1.67 9.64 27.68
C ILE A 140 -1.02 10.65 26.72
N PHE A 141 -1.80 11.44 25.99
CA PHE A 141 -1.31 12.48 25.09
C PHE A 141 -0.63 13.63 25.88
N ILE A 142 -1.16 13.99 27.02
CA ILE A 142 -0.54 15.00 27.91
C ILE A 142 0.84 14.48 28.34
N LYS A 143 0.92 13.23 28.79
CA LYS A 143 2.17 12.59 29.18
C LYS A 143 3.18 12.55 28.03
N TRP A 144 2.72 12.16 26.83
CA TRP A 144 3.55 12.15 25.65
C TRP A 144 4.12 13.55 25.32
N LYS A 145 3.27 14.58 25.41
CA LYS A 145 3.70 15.99 25.24
C LYS A 145 4.75 16.39 26.27
N GLU A 146 4.57 16.05 27.55
CA GLU A 146 5.53 16.31 28.63
C GLU A 146 6.88 15.64 28.40
N LEU A 147 6.89 14.43 27.82
CA LEU A 147 8.11 13.70 27.45
C LEU A 147 8.83 14.29 26.24
N GLY A 148 8.37 15.40 25.69
CA GLY A 148 9.00 16.15 24.61
C GLY A 148 8.65 15.67 23.20
N ASN A 149 7.59 14.88 23.03
CA ASN A 149 7.04 14.50 21.71
C ASN A 149 8.12 14.06 20.71
N LYS A 150 8.95 13.09 21.11
CA LYS A 150 10.17 12.69 20.38
C LYS A 150 9.94 11.81 19.15
N THR A 151 8.73 11.30 18.97
CA THR A 151 8.37 10.50 17.80
C THR A 151 7.75 11.38 16.74
N GLN A 152 8.43 11.48 15.58
CA GLN A 152 7.90 12.15 14.40
C GLN A 152 7.41 11.08 13.41
N HIS A 153 6.14 11.17 13.09
CA HIS A 153 5.50 10.28 12.12
C HIS A 153 4.76 11.07 11.05
#